data_167055011cbaa9e623bd5b64fbb92add
#
_entry.id   167055011cbaa9e623bd5b64fbb92add
#
_cell.length_a   1.000
_cell.length_b   1.000
_cell.length_c   1.000
_cell.angle_alpha   90.00
_cell.angle_beta   90.00
_cell.angle_gamma   90.00
#
_symmetry.space_group_name_H-M   'P 1'
#
loop_
_entity.id
_entity.type
_entity.pdbx_description
1 polymer ?
#
loop_
_entity_poly.entity_id
_entity_poly.type
_entity_poly.pdbx_seq_one_letter_code
_entity_poly.pdbx_strand_id
1 'polypeptide(L)'
;MWSYIAGGVFLALASYFLVQGIRCAVAVRESKDRLAAYNARTAALSNGDMTYVDSGEGEVILSVHGIFGGYDQAHDTCKDFCSDYRIIAPSRFGYLGSDISGDGTPAEQAAAYVELLDKLGVDKAYLLATSAGGSVAIRFALDYPHRTKGLILYCSAMPPVEKPEKYAEYAGPPPFLCNVTSCSC
;
A
#
# COMPACT_ATOMS: atom_id res chain seq x y z
N MET A 1 29.77 -34.01 -30.90
CA MET A 1 30.31 -33.20 -29.82
C MET A 1 29.40 -32.00 -29.50
N TRP A 2 29.06 -31.17 -30.48
CA TRP A 2 28.21 -29.99 -30.28
C TRP A 2 26.79 -30.33 -29.78
N SER A 3 26.18 -31.41 -30.19
CA SER A 3 24.84 -31.84 -29.75
C SER A 3 24.79 -32.22 -28.26
N TYR A 4 25.84 -32.82 -27.72
CA TYR A 4 25.92 -33.16 -26.29
C TYR A 4 26.12 -31.90 -25.43
N ILE A 5 26.90 -30.95 -25.93
CA ILE A 5 27.10 -29.67 -25.26
C ILE A 5 25.76 -28.89 -25.23
N ALA A 6 25.07 -28.80 -26.37
CA ALA A 6 23.76 -28.14 -26.44
C ALA A 6 22.72 -28.81 -25.53
N GLY A 7 22.69 -30.16 -25.50
CA GLY A 7 21.81 -30.90 -24.58
C GLY A 7 22.14 -30.64 -23.11
N GLY A 8 23.41 -30.59 -22.74
CA GLY A 8 23.86 -30.30 -21.40
C GLY A 8 23.47 -28.88 -20.95
N VAL A 9 23.67 -27.88 -21.82
CA VAL A 9 23.27 -26.49 -21.56
C VAL A 9 21.75 -26.38 -21.40
N PHE A 10 20.97 -27.04 -22.27
CA PHE A 10 19.52 -27.04 -22.17
C PHE A 10 19.03 -27.62 -20.83
N LEU A 11 19.59 -28.78 -20.42
CA LEU A 11 19.23 -29.40 -19.14
C LEU A 11 19.59 -28.52 -17.95
N ALA A 12 20.76 -27.86 -18.00
CA ALA A 12 21.17 -26.93 -16.93
C ALA A 12 20.24 -25.72 -16.82
N LEU A 13 19.86 -25.12 -17.96
CA LEU A 13 18.89 -24.03 -18.00
C LEU A 13 17.49 -24.46 -17.52
N ALA A 14 17.02 -25.63 -17.99
CA ALA A 14 15.73 -26.17 -17.56
C ALA A 14 15.71 -26.42 -16.04
N SER A 15 16.78 -27.01 -15.49
CA SER A 15 16.92 -27.22 -14.05
C SER A 15 16.97 -25.91 -13.27
N TYR A 16 17.69 -24.92 -13.79
CA TYR A 16 17.75 -23.58 -13.18
C TYR A 16 16.34 -22.95 -13.12
N PHE A 17 15.61 -22.91 -14.24
CA PHE A 17 14.27 -22.32 -14.27
C PHE A 17 13.28 -23.11 -13.41
N LEU A 18 13.38 -24.43 -13.34
CA LEU A 18 12.56 -25.24 -12.44
C LEU A 18 12.80 -24.87 -10.97
N VAL A 19 14.07 -24.77 -10.56
CA VAL A 19 14.44 -24.38 -9.21
C VAL A 19 13.92 -22.96 -8.89
N GLN A 20 14.08 -22.01 -9.82
CA GLN A 20 13.57 -20.64 -9.61
C GLN A 20 12.04 -20.62 -9.54
N GLY A 21 11.35 -21.43 -10.35
CA GLY A 21 9.88 -21.57 -10.27
C GLY A 21 9.42 -22.10 -8.92
N ILE A 22 10.08 -23.14 -8.40
CA ILE A 22 9.78 -23.69 -7.05
C ILE A 22 10.04 -22.63 -5.98
N ARG A 23 11.18 -21.96 -6.01
CA ARG A 23 11.52 -20.90 -5.03
C ARG A 23 10.49 -19.77 -5.07
N CYS A 24 10.07 -19.34 -6.26
CA CYS A 24 9.03 -18.34 -6.43
C CYS A 24 7.69 -18.79 -5.81
N ALA A 25 7.27 -20.02 -6.11
CA ALA A 25 6.04 -20.59 -5.55
C ALA A 25 6.05 -20.65 -4.01
N VAL A 26 7.18 -21.07 -3.43
CA VAL A 26 7.37 -21.08 -1.97
C VAL A 26 7.29 -19.66 -1.41
N ALA A 27 8.03 -18.70 -1.98
CA ALA A 27 8.02 -17.31 -1.52
C ALA A 27 6.63 -16.66 -1.62
N VAL A 28 5.87 -16.95 -2.67
CA VAL A 28 4.47 -16.49 -2.81
C VAL A 28 3.59 -17.09 -1.73
N ARG A 29 3.75 -18.38 -1.43
CA ARG A 29 2.98 -19.03 -0.35
C ARG A 29 3.31 -18.42 1.00
N GLU A 30 4.58 -18.31 1.35
CA GLU A 30 5.04 -17.68 2.59
C GLU A 30 4.52 -16.25 2.75
N SER A 31 4.52 -15.48 1.63
CA SER A 31 3.97 -14.12 1.63
C SER A 31 2.46 -14.09 1.89
N LYS A 32 1.70 -15.04 1.34
CA LYS A 32 0.26 -15.18 1.60
C LYS A 32 -0.01 -15.57 3.05
N ASP A 33 0.76 -16.52 3.59
CA ASP A 33 0.64 -16.95 4.99
C ASP A 33 0.97 -15.79 5.94
N ARG A 34 2.01 -15.00 5.62
CA ARG A 34 2.35 -13.78 6.36
C ARG A 34 1.22 -12.75 6.32
N LEU A 35 0.65 -12.49 5.15
CA LEU A 35 -0.47 -11.54 5.02
C LEU A 35 -1.72 -12.00 5.79
N ALA A 36 -2.01 -13.31 5.79
CA ALA A 36 -3.14 -13.87 6.53
C ALA A 36 -2.98 -13.68 8.05
N ALA A 37 -1.75 -13.65 8.56
CA ALA A 37 -1.47 -13.49 9.99
C ALA A 37 -1.86 -12.10 10.55
N TYR A 38 -2.03 -11.09 9.70
CA TYR A 38 -2.47 -9.74 10.15
C TYR A 38 -3.94 -9.68 10.55
N ASN A 39 -4.75 -10.71 10.29
CA ASN A 39 -6.19 -10.72 10.57
C ASN A 39 -6.90 -9.49 9.98
N ALA A 40 -6.53 -9.11 8.76
CA ALA A 40 -7.10 -7.98 8.07
C ALA A 40 -8.62 -8.15 7.89
N ARG A 41 -9.35 -7.05 8.04
CA ARG A 41 -10.81 -6.97 7.90
C ARG A 41 -11.15 -6.14 6.68
N THR A 42 -12.33 -6.32 6.13
CA THR A 42 -12.83 -5.51 5.02
C THR A 42 -14.05 -4.71 5.47
N ALA A 43 -14.04 -3.41 5.20
CA ALA A 43 -15.18 -2.52 5.37
C ALA A 43 -15.76 -2.16 4.00
N ALA A 44 -17.04 -2.40 3.82
CA ALA A 44 -17.76 -1.90 2.65
C ALA A 44 -18.01 -0.40 2.85
N LEU A 45 -17.38 0.43 2.03
CA LEU A 45 -17.53 1.88 2.01
C LEU A 45 -18.43 2.31 0.85
N SER A 46 -18.86 3.57 0.85
CA SER A 46 -19.71 4.12 -0.23
C SER A 46 -19.08 3.98 -1.61
N ASN A 47 -17.77 3.93 -1.65
CA ASN A 47 -16.93 3.89 -2.87
C ASN A 47 -16.28 2.52 -3.14
N GLY A 48 -16.71 1.44 -2.51
CA GLY A 48 -16.12 0.11 -2.66
C GLY A 48 -15.50 -0.41 -1.36
N ASP A 49 -14.95 -1.59 -1.42
CA ASP A 49 -14.39 -2.27 -0.25
C ASP A 49 -13.01 -1.72 0.11
N MET A 50 -12.76 -1.57 1.42
CA MET A 50 -11.45 -1.20 1.96
C MET A 50 -10.99 -2.23 2.98
N THR A 51 -9.82 -2.83 2.72
CA THR A 51 -9.20 -3.78 3.64
C THR A 51 -8.24 -3.06 4.59
N TYR A 52 -8.32 -3.39 5.87
CA TYR A 52 -7.54 -2.75 6.92
C TYR A 52 -7.19 -3.72 8.05
N VAL A 53 -6.16 -3.38 8.80
CA VAL A 53 -5.82 -4.00 10.10
C VAL A 53 -6.21 -3.03 11.20
N ASP A 54 -6.75 -3.55 12.30
CA ASP A 54 -7.16 -2.81 13.49
C ASP A 54 -6.62 -3.54 14.72
N SER A 55 -5.69 -2.93 15.43
CA SER A 55 -4.97 -3.55 16.54
C SER A 55 -4.60 -2.54 17.61
N GLY A 56 -4.41 -3.01 18.85
CA GLY A 56 -4.15 -2.16 20.01
C GLY A 56 -5.40 -1.49 20.54
N GLU A 57 -5.22 -0.64 21.55
CA GLU A 57 -6.29 0.11 22.24
C GLU A 57 -5.82 1.53 22.54
N GLY A 58 -6.76 2.43 22.87
CA GLY A 58 -6.44 3.80 23.26
C GLY A 58 -6.62 4.82 22.14
N GLU A 59 -5.76 5.82 22.11
CA GLU A 59 -5.80 6.86 21.08
C GLU A 59 -5.45 6.28 19.69
N VAL A 60 -6.12 6.77 18.67
CA VAL A 60 -6.03 6.16 17.33
C VAL A 60 -4.90 6.78 16.51
N ILE A 61 -4.07 5.92 15.90
CA ILE A 61 -3.18 6.26 14.81
C ILE A 61 -3.75 5.64 13.52
N LEU A 62 -4.10 6.49 12.56
CA LEU A 62 -4.38 6.08 11.19
C LEU A 62 -3.06 6.04 10.42
N SER A 63 -2.58 4.84 10.12
CA SER A 63 -1.31 4.63 9.43
C SER A 63 -1.51 4.47 7.93
N VAL A 64 -0.86 5.34 7.14
CA VAL A 64 -1.00 5.40 5.68
C VAL A 64 0.30 4.93 5.03
N HIS A 65 0.24 3.78 4.33
CA HIS A 65 1.41 3.15 3.71
C HIS A 65 1.95 3.87 2.48
N GLY A 66 3.19 3.53 2.10
CA GLY A 66 3.87 4.02 0.90
C GLY A 66 3.46 3.27 -0.38
N ILE A 67 4.32 3.34 -1.41
CA ILE A 67 4.04 2.78 -2.74
C ILE A 67 4.19 1.25 -2.82
N PHE A 68 4.99 0.63 -1.96
CA PHE A 68 5.33 -0.79 -2.04
C PHE A 68 4.64 -1.68 -1.01
N GLY A 69 3.66 -1.17 -0.29
CA GLY A 69 2.96 -1.91 0.75
C GLY A 69 1.45 -1.79 0.66
N GLY A 70 0.79 -2.34 1.65
CA GLY A 70 -0.63 -2.22 1.91
C GLY A 70 -0.86 -2.08 3.41
N TYR A 71 -1.94 -2.65 3.91
CA TYR A 71 -2.22 -2.70 5.35
C TYR A 71 -1.07 -3.30 6.18
N ASP A 72 -0.30 -4.22 5.59
CA ASP A 72 0.85 -4.85 6.23
C ASP A 72 1.97 -3.84 6.52
N GLN A 73 2.38 -3.05 5.53
CA GLN A 73 3.37 -2.00 5.74
C GLN A 73 2.86 -0.91 6.69
N ALA A 74 1.60 -0.51 6.53
CA ALA A 74 0.98 0.48 7.41
C ALA A 74 0.99 0.03 8.87
N HIS A 75 0.61 -1.23 9.12
CA HIS A 75 0.64 -1.80 10.46
C HIS A 75 2.06 -1.95 11.00
N ASP A 76 2.99 -2.54 10.23
CA ASP A 76 4.36 -2.80 10.67
C ASP A 76 5.13 -1.51 11.01
N THR A 77 4.82 -0.41 10.34
CA THR A 77 5.40 0.91 10.68
C THR A 77 5.02 1.37 12.09
N CYS A 78 3.86 0.93 12.59
CA CYS A 78 3.31 1.38 13.88
C CYS A 78 3.21 0.26 14.93
N LYS A 79 3.60 -0.98 14.63
CA LYS A 79 3.37 -2.14 15.50
C LYS A 79 3.93 -1.98 16.91
N ASP A 80 5.05 -1.28 17.06
CA ASP A 80 5.68 -1.07 18.36
C ASP A 80 4.90 -0.07 19.24
N PHE A 81 3.92 0.63 18.68
CA PHE A 81 3.01 1.53 19.40
C PHE A 81 1.68 0.87 19.80
N CYS A 82 1.42 -0.40 19.41
CA CYS A 82 0.16 -1.09 19.70
C CYS A 82 -0.11 -1.30 21.20
N SER A 83 0.89 -1.15 22.07
CA SER A 83 0.71 -1.17 23.53
C SER A 83 0.02 0.08 24.07
N ASP A 84 0.17 1.21 23.40
CA ASP A 84 -0.24 2.53 23.88
C ASP A 84 -1.28 3.20 22.98
N TYR A 85 -1.41 2.73 21.73
CA TYR A 85 -2.29 3.27 20.71
C TYR A 85 -3.06 2.19 19.97
N ARG A 86 -4.26 2.53 19.52
CA ARG A 86 -5.01 1.74 18.55
C ARG A 86 -4.54 2.10 17.14
N ILE A 87 -4.03 1.13 16.42
CA ILE A 87 -3.51 1.29 15.06
C ILE A 87 -4.58 0.86 14.06
N ILE A 88 -5.04 1.78 13.23
CA ILE A 88 -5.88 1.51 12.07
C ILE A 88 -5.00 1.68 10.83
N ALA A 89 -4.76 0.57 10.14
CA ALA A 89 -3.84 0.47 9.02
C ALA A 89 -4.57 0.01 7.76
N PRO A 90 -5.21 0.91 6.99
CA PRO A 90 -5.90 0.56 5.76
C PRO A 90 -4.93 0.39 4.60
N SER A 91 -5.29 -0.49 3.66
CA SER A 91 -4.75 -0.45 2.30
C SER A 91 -5.31 0.75 1.55
N ARG A 92 -4.45 1.47 0.84
CA ARG A 92 -4.87 2.52 -0.07
C ARG A 92 -5.64 1.93 -1.25
N PHE A 93 -6.35 2.75 -1.99
CA PHE A 93 -7.06 2.34 -3.20
C PHE A 93 -6.20 1.51 -4.15
N GLY A 94 -6.71 0.36 -4.59
CA GLY A 94 -6.02 -0.56 -5.48
C GLY A 94 -4.92 -1.43 -4.85
N TYR A 95 -4.70 -1.32 -3.53
CA TYR A 95 -3.73 -2.15 -2.80
C TYR A 95 -4.45 -3.22 -1.97
N LEU A 96 -3.82 -4.39 -1.82
CA LEU A 96 -4.17 -5.52 -0.94
C LEU A 96 -5.64 -5.54 -0.46
N GLY A 97 -6.57 -5.89 -1.36
CA GLY A 97 -7.98 -6.09 -1.05
C GLY A 97 -8.82 -4.82 -0.92
N SER A 98 -8.26 -3.65 -1.22
CA SER A 98 -9.02 -2.42 -1.35
C SER A 98 -9.35 -2.13 -2.81
N ASP A 99 -10.59 -1.73 -3.07
CA ASP A 99 -11.03 -1.33 -4.41
C ASP A 99 -10.42 0.02 -4.82
N ILE A 100 -10.44 0.29 -6.13
CA ILE A 100 -10.19 1.63 -6.66
C ILE A 100 -11.52 2.32 -6.83
N SER A 101 -11.64 3.51 -6.25
CA SER A 101 -12.86 4.30 -6.33
C SER A 101 -12.64 5.62 -7.05
N GLY A 102 -13.60 5.97 -7.88
CA GLY A 102 -13.58 7.21 -8.64
C GLY A 102 -12.33 7.36 -9.48
N ASP A 103 -11.71 8.52 -9.42
CA ASP A 103 -10.46 8.84 -10.09
C ASP A 103 -9.21 8.46 -9.25
N GLY A 104 -9.40 7.88 -8.07
CA GLY A 104 -8.32 7.47 -7.17
C GLY A 104 -7.51 8.63 -6.59
N THR A 105 -8.10 9.81 -6.50
CA THR A 105 -7.42 11.02 -6.03
C THR A 105 -7.11 10.97 -4.53
N PRO A 106 -6.11 11.72 -4.05
CA PRO A 106 -5.85 11.85 -2.62
C PRO A 106 -7.05 12.38 -1.81
N ALA A 107 -7.91 13.20 -2.43
CA ALA A 107 -9.12 13.71 -1.78
C ALA A 107 -10.17 12.61 -1.57
N GLU A 108 -10.41 11.79 -2.59
CA GLU A 108 -11.32 10.65 -2.50
C GLU A 108 -10.82 9.60 -1.50
N GLN A 109 -9.51 9.33 -1.51
CA GLN A 109 -8.90 8.43 -0.53
C GLN A 109 -9.03 8.97 0.90
N ALA A 110 -8.86 10.29 1.11
CA ALA A 110 -9.06 10.94 2.41
C ALA A 110 -10.52 10.84 2.87
N ALA A 111 -11.48 11.05 1.98
CA ALA A 111 -12.91 10.89 2.27
C ALA A 111 -13.25 9.44 2.65
N ALA A 112 -12.70 8.46 1.95
CA ALA A 112 -12.87 7.04 2.29
C ALA A 112 -12.29 6.69 3.67
N TYR A 113 -11.18 7.32 4.07
CA TYR A 113 -10.64 7.14 5.41
C TYR A 113 -11.54 7.76 6.50
N VAL A 114 -12.17 8.89 6.23
CA VAL A 114 -13.17 9.47 7.14
C VAL A 114 -14.33 8.49 7.33
N GLU A 115 -14.87 7.94 6.25
CA GLU A 115 -15.94 6.95 6.31
C GLU A 115 -15.52 5.69 7.06
N LEU A 116 -14.30 5.21 6.85
CA LEU A 116 -13.75 4.08 7.62
C LEU A 116 -13.71 4.41 9.12
N LEU A 117 -13.18 5.58 9.50
CA LEU A 117 -13.12 6.02 10.90
C LEU A 117 -14.50 6.13 11.51
N ASP A 118 -15.51 6.63 10.77
CA ASP A 118 -16.91 6.71 11.21
C ASP A 118 -17.48 5.32 11.51
N LYS A 119 -17.26 4.35 10.61
CA LYS A 119 -17.70 2.96 10.81
C LYS A 119 -17.02 2.30 12.01
N LEU A 120 -15.81 2.71 12.35
CA LEU A 120 -15.05 2.21 13.49
C LEU A 120 -15.30 2.99 14.80
N GLY A 121 -16.19 3.99 14.78
CA GLY A 121 -16.53 4.82 15.92
C GLY A 121 -15.41 5.76 16.38
N VAL A 122 -14.55 6.17 15.45
CA VAL A 122 -13.38 7.01 15.73
C VAL A 122 -13.66 8.45 15.33
N ASP A 123 -13.73 9.35 16.30
CA ASP A 123 -13.94 10.79 16.05
C ASP A 123 -12.68 11.46 15.49
N LYS A 124 -11.53 11.22 16.09
CA LYS A 124 -10.25 11.86 15.70
C LYS A 124 -9.09 10.87 15.76
N ALA A 125 -8.12 11.06 14.86
CA ALA A 125 -6.92 10.23 14.82
C ALA A 125 -5.64 11.07 14.62
N TYR A 126 -4.51 10.55 15.10
CA TYR A 126 -3.20 10.94 14.58
C TYR A 126 -3.04 10.29 13.20
N LEU A 127 -2.46 11.01 12.26
CA LEU A 127 -2.12 10.50 10.94
C LEU A 127 -0.63 10.23 10.91
N LEU A 128 -0.23 9.00 10.65
CA LEU A 128 1.15 8.66 10.37
C LEU A 128 1.25 8.18 8.91
N ALA A 129 1.99 8.89 8.09
CA ALA A 129 2.08 8.60 6.68
C ALA A 129 3.51 8.32 6.24
N THR A 130 3.69 7.23 5.53
CA THR A 130 4.98 6.80 5.00
C THR A 130 5.07 7.11 3.50
N SER A 131 6.14 7.81 3.10
CA SER A 131 6.49 8.02 1.68
C SER A 131 5.31 8.55 0.84
N ALA A 132 4.85 7.82 -0.17
CA ALA A 132 3.73 8.20 -1.03
C ALA A 132 2.38 8.35 -0.29
N GLY A 133 2.24 7.80 0.93
CA GLY A 133 1.06 8.01 1.77
C GLY A 133 0.91 9.45 2.25
N GLY A 134 2.00 10.24 2.24
CA GLY A 134 1.98 11.62 2.69
C GLY A 134 0.99 12.50 1.94
N SER A 135 0.83 12.33 0.63
CA SER A 135 -0.12 13.12 -0.16
C SER A 135 -1.56 12.96 0.33
N VAL A 136 -1.95 11.74 0.68
CA VAL A 136 -3.30 11.44 1.21
C VAL A 136 -3.46 12.00 2.62
N ALA A 137 -2.46 11.80 3.50
CA ALA A 137 -2.53 12.26 4.87
C ALA A 137 -2.52 13.80 4.98
N ILE A 138 -1.75 14.49 4.14
CA ILE A 138 -1.79 15.96 4.03
C ILE A 138 -3.19 16.39 3.58
N ARG A 139 -3.74 15.75 2.56
CA ARG A 139 -5.08 16.07 2.06
C ARG A 139 -6.15 15.83 3.13
N PHE A 140 -6.06 14.72 3.86
CA PHE A 140 -6.93 14.45 5.00
C PHE A 140 -6.87 15.55 6.06
N ALA A 141 -5.65 15.93 6.47
CA ALA A 141 -5.47 16.96 7.50
C ALA A 141 -5.99 18.34 7.09
N LEU A 142 -5.89 18.67 5.79
CA LEU A 142 -6.40 19.93 5.23
C LEU A 142 -7.92 19.95 5.10
N ASP A 143 -8.52 18.85 4.62
CA ASP A 143 -9.96 18.77 4.36
C ASP A 143 -10.75 18.47 5.64
N TYR A 144 -10.14 17.73 6.57
CA TYR A 144 -10.77 17.27 7.81
C TYR A 144 -9.95 17.64 9.06
N PRO A 145 -9.65 18.94 9.29
CA PRO A 145 -8.83 19.36 10.42
C PRO A 145 -9.46 18.99 11.77
N HIS A 146 -10.79 18.94 11.83
CA HIS A 146 -11.52 18.55 13.04
C HIS A 146 -11.44 17.05 13.35
N ARG A 147 -11.03 16.21 12.38
CA ARG A 147 -10.81 14.77 12.52
C ARG A 147 -9.34 14.42 12.77
N THR A 148 -8.44 15.42 12.70
CA THR A 148 -6.99 15.27 12.81
C THR A 148 -6.51 15.72 14.19
N LYS A 149 -5.85 14.82 14.95
CA LYS A 149 -5.14 15.14 16.20
C LYS A 149 -3.72 15.66 15.95
N GLY A 150 -3.08 15.13 14.93
CA GLY A 150 -1.73 15.48 14.50
C GLY A 150 -1.34 14.76 13.24
N LEU A 151 -0.30 15.26 12.56
CA LEU A 151 0.21 14.70 11.30
C LEU A 151 1.70 14.41 11.44
N ILE A 152 2.08 13.16 11.22
CA ILE A 152 3.46 12.66 11.21
C ILE A 152 3.80 12.20 9.80
N LEU A 153 4.77 12.84 9.17
CA LEU A 153 5.25 12.51 7.84
C LEU A 153 6.59 11.76 7.95
N TYR A 154 6.56 10.45 7.74
CA TYR A 154 7.74 9.60 7.81
C TYR A 154 8.29 9.32 6.42
N CYS A 155 9.46 9.83 6.11
CA CYS A 155 10.09 9.74 4.78
C CYS A 155 9.15 10.17 3.63
N SER A 156 8.22 11.06 3.90
CA SER A 156 7.26 11.55 2.91
C SER A 156 7.76 12.85 2.29
N ALA A 157 7.71 12.93 0.96
CA ALA A 157 7.94 14.17 0.25
C ALA A 157 6.61 14.93 0.09
N MET A 158 6.65 16.24 0.26
CA MET A 158 5.53 17.09 -0.17
C MET A 158 5.60 17.27 -1.68
N PRO A 159 4.51 17.02 -2.40
CA PRO A 159 4.49 17.35 -3.83
C PRO A 159 4.66 18.87 -3.98
N PRO A 160 5.41 19.34 -4.97
CA PRO A 160 5.53 20.77 -5.25
C PRO A 160 4.18 21.36 -5.64
N VAL A 161 3.94 22.62 -5.29
CA VAL A 161 2.71 23.35 -5.67
C VAL A 161 2.54 23.42 -7.19
N GLU A 162 3.66 23.57 -7.90
CA GLU A 162 3.71 23.53 -9.36
C GLU A 162 4.60 22.36 -9.78
N LYS A 163 4.17 21.62 -10.81
CA LYS A 163 4.98 20.54 -11.39
C LYS A 163 6.16 21.16 -12.14
N PRO A 164 7.42 20.95 -11.72
CA PRO A 164 8.57 21.46 -12.44
C PRO A 164 8.60 20.93 -13.87
N GLU A 165 8.96 21.79 -14.86
CA GLU A 165 9.04 21.40 -16.28
C GLU A 165 9.90 20.14 -16.50
N LYS A 166 10.98 19.99 -15.75
CA LYS A 166 11.87 18.81 -15.81
C LYS A 166 11.17 17.48 -15.48
N TYR A 167 10.00 17.51 -14.86
CA TYR A 167 9.18 16.32 -14.57
C TYR A 167 8.01 16.19 -15.55
N ALA A 168 7.93 17.05 -16.58
CA ALA A 168 6.95 16.91 -17.65
C ALA A 168 7.24 15.69 -18.53
N GLU A 169 8.52 15.29 -18.63
CA GLU A 169 8.91 14.07 -19.32
C GLU A 169 8.67 12.83 -18.44
N TYR A 170 8.25 11.76 -19.09
CA TYR A 170 8.02 10.48 -18.43
C TYR A 170 9.34 9.93 -17.86
N ALA A 171 9.42 9.85 -16.51
CA ALA A 171 10.58 9.35 -15.79
C ALA A 171 10.40 7.90 -15.28
N GLY A 172 9.38 7.19 -15.76
CA GLY A 172 9.10 5.81 -15.39
C GLY A 172 9.92 4.78 -16.18
N PRO A 173 9.69 3.48 -15.96
CA PRO A 173 10.31 2.42 -16.74
C PRO A 173 9.92 2.55 -18.22
N PRO A 174 10.77 2.08 -19.16
CA PRO A 174 10.46 2.16 -20.58
C PRO A 174 9.06 1.62 -20.90
N PRO A 175 8.29 2.24 -21.84
CA PRO A 175 6.89 1.87 -22.09
C PRO A 175 6.67 0.40 -22.41
N PHE A 176 7.66 -0.29 -22.98
CA PHE A 176 7.57 -1.73 -23.27
C PHE A 176 7.60 -2.63 -22.02
N LEU A 177 8.02 -2.11 -20.87
CA LEU A 177 7.95 -2.80 -19.58
C LEU A 177 6.65 -2.50 -18.82
N CYS A 178 5.88 -1.51 -19.28
CA CYS A 178 4.57 -1.21 -18.75
C CYS A 178 3.54 -2.09 -19.47
N ASN A 179 3.08 -3.14 -18.83
CA ASN A 179 2.04 -3.99 -19.40
C ASN A 179 0.73 -3.21 -19.41
N VAL A 180 0.15 -2.96 -20.59
CA VAL A 180 -1.01 -2.11 -20.84
C VAL A 180 -2.28 -2.57 -20.09
N THR A 181 -2.29 -3.80 -19.57
CA THR A 181 -3.40 -4.37 -18.80
C THR A 181 -3.36 -4.05 -17.31
N SER A 182 -2.30 -3.40 -16.80
CA SER A 182 -2.15 -3.08 -15.38
C SER A 182 -1.99 -1.57 -15.09
N CYS A 183 -2.00 -0.73 -16.11
CA CYS A 183 -1.92 0.72 -15.99
C CYS A 183 -3.18 1.36 -16.58
N SER A 184 -4.33 1.10 -15.98
CA SER A 184 -5.46 2.03 -16.00
C SER A 184 -5.33 2.86 -14.73
N CYS A 185 -4.50 3.88 -14.78
CA CYS A 185 -4.49 4.97 -13.81
C CYS A 185 -5.24 6.14 -14.37
#